data_54e6af294eb7d11916d85be9836a4536
#
_entry.id   54e6af294eb7d11916d85be9836a4536
#
_cell.length_a   1.000
_cell.length_b   1.000
_cell.length_c   1.000
_cell.angle_alpha   90.00
_cell.angle_beta   90.00
_cell.angle_gamma   90.00
#
_symmetry.space_group_name_H-M   'P 1'
#
loop_
_entity.id
_entity.type
_entity.pdbx_description
1 polymer ?
#
loop_
_entity_poly.entity_id
_entity_poly.type
_entity_poly.pdbx_seq_one_letter_code
_entity_poly.pdbx_strand_id
1 'polypeptide(L)'
;HHLPFDDASQERLARAMNHASLEDFRVTLATHRGHVAELFGNAFVLKKMNDESDQVGEALSTWAPSDDYPQIKERWEAWLGSARYRSLTDVARRKFITLMANSSEYVRQQSWGVSRFDEIMVRMMNLLESVSRRASYLALLSEYPHVMSRLVQFIAASKWGTEYLIKHPHLLDDLLTGQGQYSPEDHPELYWERLRAETNILLDDAIEQGDHTDQAMDVLRQVHHTETFLTLLAELGIGREEPLPIEKVSDRLSALADLILGLALERVWPSIAKKYQLDALAKPKFAVIAYGKLGGKELGYASDLDVVFLYD
;
A
#
# COMPACT_ATOMS: atom_id res chain seq x y z
N HIS A 1 17.52 1.49 13.00
CA HIS A 1 18.41 2.30 13.82
C HIS A 1 19.07 1.43 14.89
N HIS A 2 20.39 1.45 14.98
CA HIS A 2 21.17 0.70 15.97
C HIS A 2 21.77 1.67 16.98
N LEU A 3 21.92 1.21 18.23
CA LEU A 3 22.71 1.95 19.23
C LEU A 3 24.17 2.03 18.76
N PRO A 4 24.89 3.13 19.07
CA PRO A 4 26.31 3.20 18.84
C PRO A 4 27.05 2.01 19.47
N PHE A 5 28.11 1.52 18.83
CA PHE A 5 28.85 0.35 19.31
C PHE A 5 29.86 0.70 20.43
N ASP A 6 30.30 1.95 20.52
CA ASP A 6 31.28 2.40 21.51
C ASP A 6 30.60 3.02 22.75
N ASP A 7 31.17 2.77 23.94
CA ASP A 7 30.62 3.22 25.19
C ASP A 7 30.63 4.76 25.32
N ALA A 8 31.60 5.47 24.73
CA ALA A 8 31.65 6.91 24.78
C ALA A 8 30.49 7.59 24.01
N SER A 9 30.08 7.02 22.90
CA SER A 9 28.91 7.48 22.16
C SER A 9 27.61 7.10 22.85
N GLN A 10 27.55 5.92 23.50
CA GLN A 10 26.41 5.54 24.35
C GLN A 10 26.27 6.44 25.58
N GLU A 11 27.37 6.86 26.23
CA GLU A 11 27.32 7.82 27.34
C GLU A 11 26.79 9.18 26.89
N ARG A 12 27.22 9.67 25.72
CA ARG A 12 26.67 10.91 25.14
C ARG A 12 25.18 10.81 24.88
N LEU A 13 24.74 9.69 24.37
CA LEU A 13 23.32 9.41 24.14
C LEU A 13 22.54 9.36 25.47
N ALA A 14 23.07 8.67 26.50
CA ALA A 14 22.46 8.60 27.81
C ALA A 14 22.26 10.00 28.43
N ARG A 15 23.27 10.87 28.34
CA ARG A 15 23.17 12.26 28.79
C ARG A 15 22.18 13.09 27.99
N ALA A 16 22.17 12.93 26.66
CA ALA A 16 21.19 13.58 25.77
C ALA A 16 19.75 13.18 26.07
N MET A 17 19.54 11.93 26.55
CA MET A 17 18.25 11.40 26.99
C MET A 17 17.98 11.66 28.49
N ASN A 18 18.75 12.54 29.14
CA ASN A 18 18.60 12.96 30.54
C ASN A 18 18.73 11.81 31.55
N HIS A 19 19.59 10.84 31.29
CA HIS A 19 19.94 9.77 32.23
C HIS A 19 21.19 10.13 33.03
N ALA A 20 21.21 9.75 34.30
CA ALA A 20 22.30 10.04 35.22
C ALA A 20 23.61 9.29 34.89
N SER A 21 23.48 8.11 34.30
CA SER A 21 24.61 7.25 33.90
C SER A 21 24.24 6.38 32.70
N LEU A 22 25.26 5.81 32.04
CA LEU A 22 25.07 4.81 30.99
C LEU A 22 24.33 3.56 31.50
N GLU A 23 24.58 3.16 32.74
CA GLU A 23 23.93 2.02 33.38
C GLU A 23 22.43 2.28 33.59
N ASP A 24 22.08 3.46 34.11
CA ASP A 24 20.69 3.90 34.28
C ASP A 24 19.95 3.94 32.93
N PHE A 25 20.58 4.44 31.86
CA PHE A 25 20.08 4.43 30.52
C PHE A 25 19.84 2.99 30.02
N ARG A 26 20.79 2.07 30.21
CA ARG A 26 20.68 0.66 29.79
C ARG A 26 19.55 -0.06 30.52
N VAL A 27 19.39 0.17 31.82
CA VAL A 27 18.29 -0.40 32.62
C VAL A 27 16.94 0.11 32.13
N THR A 28 16.80 1.41 31.93
CA THR A 28 15.55 2.00 31.42
C THR A 28 15.24 1.48 30.00
N LEU A 29 16.23 1.40 29.14
CA LEU A 29 16.07 0.85 27.78
C LEU A 29 15.68 -0.64 27.79
N ALA A 30 16.28 -1.43 28.70
CA ALA A 30 15.93 -2.85 28.87
C ALA A 30 14.49 -3.00 29.36
N THR A 31 14.04 -2.14 30.29
CA THR A 31 12.65 -2.12 30.78
C THR A 31 11.67 -1.78 29.66
N HIS A 32 11.95 -0.74 28.85
CA HIS A 32 11.11 -0.41 27.71
C HIS A 32 11.08 -1.52 26.65
N ARG A 33 12.23 -2.13 26.35
CA ARG A 33 12.30 -3.29 25.44
C ARG A 33 11.50 -4.50 25.99
N GLY A 34 11.55 -4.72 27.31
CA GLY A 34 10.75 -5.74 27.98
C GLY A 34 9.25 -5.48 27.83
N HIS A 35 8.79 -4.27 28.10
CA HIS A 35 7.39 -3.88 27.91
C HIS A 35 6.94 -3.98 26.44
N VAL A 36 7.78 -3.53 25.49
CA VAL A 36 7.48 -3.70 24.06
C VAL A 36 7.41 -5.17 23.69
N ALA A 37 8.34 -6.00 24.15
CA ALA A 37 8.33 -7.45 23.90
C ALA A 37 7.11 -8.12 24.55
N GLU A 38 6.69 -7.70 25.73
CA GLU A 38 5.48 -8.19 26.40
C GLU A 38 4.20 -7.75 25.67
N LEU A 39 4.12 -6.49 25.25
CA LEU A 39 3.01 -5.98 24.43
C LEU A 39 2.96 -6.69 23.08
N PHE A 40 4.09 -6.91 22.42
CA PHE A 40 4.18 -7.75 21.22
C PHE A 40 3.83 -9.20 21.52
N GLY A 41 4.31 -9.75 22.62
CA GLY A 41 3.96 -11.11 23.07
C GLY A 41 2.46 -11.26 23.35
N ASN A 42 1.82 -10.26 23.93
CA ASN A 42 0.39 -10.25 24.20
C ASN A 42 -0.45 -9.93 22.96
N ALA A 43 0.01 -9.04 22.09
CA ALA A 43 -0.64 -8.73 20.81
C ALA A 43 -0.49 -9.88 19.79
N PHE A 44 0.65 -10.56 19.82
CA PHE A 44 0.93 -11.75 19.01
C PHE A 44 1.00 -12.98 19.91
N VAL A 45 -0.09 -13.32 20.65
CA VAL A 45 -0.12 -14.50 21.52
C VAL A 45 0.43 -15.70 20.76
N LEU A 46 1.72 -15.92 20.89
CA LEU A 46 2.36 -17.20 20.64
C LEU A 46 1.89 -18.16 21.74
N LYS A 47 0.63 -18.56 21.65
CA LYS A 47 0.13 -19.69 22.42
C LYS A 47 1.00 -20.89 22.06
N LYS A 48 1.64 -21.45 23.08
CA LYS A 48 2.61 -22.55 23.03
C LYS A 48 2.35 -23.58 21.92
N MET A 49 3.43 -23.86 21.20
CA MET A 49 3.61 -24.67 20.01
C MET A 49 3.49 -26.21 20.22
N ASN A 50 2.48 -26.73 20.88
CA ASN A 50 2.35 -28.20 21.06
C ASN A 50 1.06 -28.81 20.44
N ASP A 51 0.22 -28.01 19.71
CA ASP A 51 -1.01 -28.55 19.09
C ASP A 51 -1.21 -28.02 17.65
N GLU A 52 -0.14 -27.60 16.93
CA GLU A 52 -0.29 -26.79 15.73
C GLU A 52 -0.73 -27.54 14.47
N SER A 53 -0.38 -28.81 14.31
CA SER A 53 -0.80 -29.59 13.13
C SER A 53 -2.30 -29.93 13.15
N ASP A 54 -2.86 -30.22 14.33
CA ASP A 54 -4.28 -30.50 14.48
C ASP A 54 -5.15 -29.25 14.23
N GLN A 55 -4.66 -28.06 14.62
CA GLN A 55 -5.39 -26.80 14.42
C GLN A 55 -5.43 -26.34 12.95
N VAL A 56 -4.42 -26.65 12.12
CA VAL A 56 -4.47 -26.38 10.67
C VAL A 56 -5.46 -27.33 10.00
N GLY A 57 -5.49 -28.60 10.41
CA GLY A 57 -6.48 -29.58 9.95
C GLY A 57 -7.91 -29.16 10.31
N GLU A 58 -8.13 -28.67 11.52
CA GLU A 58 -9.41 -28.12 11.98
C GLU A 58 -9.80 -26.87 11.16
N ALA A 59 -8.87 -25.94 10.89
CA ALA A 59 -9.12 -24.79 10.05
C ALA A 59 -9.48 -25.18 8.60
N LEU A 60 -8.80 -26.18 8.01
CA LEU A 60 -9.15 -26.71 6.69
C LEU A 60 -10.53 -27.37 6.67
N SER A 61 -10.98 -27.97 7.79
CA SER A 61 -12.34 -28.50 7.91
C SER A 61 -13.39 -27.39 8.01
N THR A 62 -13.00 -26.17 8.39
CA THR A 62 -13.89 -25.02 8.56
C THR A 62 -14.29 -24.42 7.22
N TRP A 63 -13.40 -24.46 6.20
CA TRP A 63 -13.69 -23.92 4.89
C TRP A 63 -12.96 -24.70 3.80
N ALA A 64 -13.75 -25.19 2.86
CA ALA A 64 -13.30 -25.69 1.56
C ALA A 64 -14.33 -25.31 0.50
N PRO A 65 -13.91 -24.99 -0.75
CA PRO A 65 -14.85 -24.74 -1.82
C PRO A 65 -15.66 -25.98 -2.17
N SER A 66 -16.98 -25.83 -2.38
CA SER A 66 -17.84 -26.92 -2.87
C SER A 66 -17.68 -27.14 -4.37
N ASP A 67 -18.21 -28.27 -4.87
CA ASP A 67 -18.22 -28.60 -6.31
C ASP A 67 -19.04 -27.60 -7.16
N ASP A 68 -19.93 -26.83 -6.53
CA ASP A 68 -20.70 -25.78 -7.19
C ASP A 68 -19.84 -24.60 -7.65
N TYR A 69 -18.59 -24.49 -7.15
CA TYR A 69 -17.66 -23.40 -7.42
C TYR A 69 -16.35 -23.94 -8.02
N PRO A 70 -16.35 -24.34 -9.29
CA PRO A 70 -15.25 -25.10 -9.89
C PRO A 70 -13.94 -24.30 -9.99
N GLN A 71 -14.00 -22.99 -10.26
CA GLN A 71 -12.79 -22.19 -10.43
C GLN A 71 -12.04 -22.00 -9.11
N ILE A 72 -12.75 -21.63 -8.03
CA ILE A 72 -12.11 -21.47 -6.72
C ILE A 72 -11.68 -22.83 -6.17
N LYS A 73 -12.39 -23.92 -6.45
CA LYS A 73 -12.00 -25.27 -6.04
C LYS A 73 -10.67 -25.67 -6.69
N GLU A 74 -10.55 -25.58 -8.00
CA GLU A 74 -9.31 -25.86 -8.73
C GLU A 74 -8.15 -25.00 -8.21
N ARG A 75 -8.41 -23.70 -8.05
CA ARG A 75 -7.41 -22.75 -7.57
C ARG A 75 -6.95 -23.04 -6.13
N TRP A 76 -7.88 -23.47 -5.27
CA TRP A 76 -7.62 -23.85 -3.91
C TRP A 76 -6.75 -25.12 -3.80
N GLU A 77 -7.08 -26.15 -4.56
CA GLU A 77 -6.31 -27.40 -4.62
C GLU A 77 -4.89 -27.13 -5.13
N ALA A 78 -4.75 -26.33 -6.18
CA ALA A 78 -3.45 -25.91 -6.71
C ALA A 78 -2.62 -25.14 -5.65
N TRP A 79 -3.27 -24.28 -4.85
CA TRP A 79 -2.61 -23.53 -3.78
C TRP A 79 -2.11 -24.44 -2.68
N LEU A 80 -2.94 -25.35 -2.16
CA LEU A 80 -2.56 -26.32 -1.13
C LEU A 80 -1.36 -27.17 -1.55
N GLY A 81 -1.26 -27.54 -2.84
CA GLY A 81 -0.13 -28.26 -3.44
C GLY A 81 1.13 -27.42 -3.67
N SER A 82 1.05 -26.09 -3.52
CA SER A 82 2.13 -25.17 -3.90
C SER A 82 3.30 -25.18 -2.90
N ALA A 83 4.52 -24.88 -3.39
CA ALA A 83 5.69 -24.67 -2.55
C ALA A 83 5.51 -23.44 -1.64
N ARG A 84 4.74 -22.45 -2.10
CA ARG A 84 4.46 -21.23 -1.34
C ARG A 84 3.62 -21.53 -0.10
N TYR A 85 2.53 -22.29 -0.24
CA TYR A 85 1.70 -22.73 0.90
C TYR A 85 2.53 -23.52 1.91
N ARG A 86 3.34 -24.49 1.43
CA ARG A 86 4.21 -25.30 2.30
C ARG A 86 5.25 -24.47 3.06
N SER A 87 5.68 -23.34 2.52
CA SER A 87 6.64 -22.43 3.18
C SER A 87 6.03 -21.50 4.23
N LEU A 88 4.70 -21.43 4.31
CA LEU A 88 4.02 -20.59 5.32
C LEU A 88 4.13 -21.23 6.71
N THR A 89 4.16 -20.38 7.75
CA THR A 89 3.99 -20.83 9.13
C THR A 89 2.56 -21.30 9.36
N ASP A 90 2.34 -22.16 10.33
CA ASP A 90 1.00 -22.67 10.67
C ASP A 90 0.04 -21.53 11.07
N VAL A 91 0.56 -20.51 11.74
CA VAL A 91 -0.22 -19.28 12.05
C VAL A 91 -0.68 -18.58 10.77
N ALA A 92 0.20 -18.42 9.79
CA ALA A 92 -0.14 -17.79 8.51
C ALA A 92 -1.14 -18.65 7.72
N ARG A 93 -0.99 -19.98 7.72
CA ARG A 93 -1.94 -20.92 7.09
C ARG A 93 -3.33 -20.79 7.70
N ARG A 94 -3.44 -20.85 9.04
CA ARG A 94 -4.73 -20.68 9.74
C ARG A 94 -5.38 -19.34 9.41
N LYS A 95 -4.64 -18.22 9.52
CA LYS A 95 -5.16 -16.90 9.18
C LYS A 95 -5.64 -16.82 7.73
N PHE A 96 -4.87 -17.40 6.79
CA PHE A 96 -5.27 -17.44 5.38
C PHE A 96 -6.60 -18.17 5.19
N ILE A 97 -6.75 -19.37 5.79
CA ILE A 97 -7.98 -20.16 5.69
C ILE A 97 -9.16 -19.42 6.33
N THR A 98 -8.96 -18.83 7.51
CA THR A 98 -9.99 -18.03 8.19
C THR A 98 -10.41 -16.82 7.35
N LEU A 99 -9.46 -16.15 6.71
CA LEU A 99 -9.78 -15.03 5.82
C LEU A 99 -10.57 -15.47 4.59
N MET A 100 -10.26 -16.63 4.01
CA MET A 100 -11.06 -17.21 2.92
C MET A 100 -12.47 -17.56 3.39
N ALA A 101 -12.62 -18.15 4.58
CA ALA A 101 -13.92 -18.46 5.18
C ALA A 101 -14.76 -17.18 5.38
N ASN A 102 -14.18 -16.17 6.03
CA ASN A 102 -14.86 -14.88 6.29
C ASN A 102 -15.24 -14.19 4.97
N SER A 103 -14.33 -14.19 4.00
CA SER A 103 -14.60 -13.61 2.67
C SER A 103 -15.77 -14.30 1.99
N SER A 104 -15.84 -15.64 2.06
CA SER A 104 -16.92 -16.41 1.46
C SER A 104 -18.27 -16.07 2.08
N GLU A 105 -18.31 -15.85 3.39
CA GLU A 105 -19.53 -15.46 4.09
C GLU A 105 -19.98 -14.03 3.66
N TYR A 106 -19.07 -13.06 3.58
CA TYR A 106 -19.38 -11.73 3.07
C TYR A 106 -19.91 -11.75 1.63
N VAL A 107 -19.28 -12.56 0.75
CA VAL A 107 -19.72 -12.68 -0.64
C VAL A 107 -21.09 -13.31 -0.74
N ARG A 108 -21.40 -14.33 0.08
CA ARG A 108 -22.74 -14.97 0.11
C ARG A 108 -23.82 -14.01 0.57
N GLN A 109 -23.56 -13.16 1.55
CA GLN A 109 -24.51 -12.17 2.06
C GLN A 109 -24.96 -11.16 1.01
N GLN A 110 -24.12 -10.93 -0.05
CA GLN A 110 -24.48 -10.01 -1.14
C GLN A 110 -25.45 -10.61 -2.17
N SER A 111 -25.84 -11.87 -2.03
CA SER A 111 -26.79 -12.56 -2.95
C SER A 111 -26.35 -12.52 -4.42
N TRP A 112 -25.06 -12.44 -4.70
CA TRP A 112 -24.55 -12.56 -6.07
C TRP A 112 -24.65 -14.01 -6.52
N GLY A 113 -24.99 -14.24 -7.82
CA GLY A 113 -25.14 -15.60 -8.37
C GLY A 113 -23.84 -16.43 -8.27
N VAL A 114 -23.97 -17.75 -8.44
CA VAL A 114 -22.90 -18.75 -8.29
C VAL A 114 -21.63 -18.39 -9.08
N SER A 115 -21.77 -18.03 -10.36
CA SER A 115 -20.62 -17.64 -11.20
C SER A 115 -19.90 -16.42 -10.68
N ARG A 116 -20.62 -15.44 -10.16
CA ARG A 116 -20.03 -14.22 -9.59
C ARG A 116 -19.32 -14.51 -8.28
N PHE A 117 -19.89 -15.36 -7.43
CA PHE A 117 -19.23 -15.83 -6.21
C PHE A 117 -17.90 -16.47 -6.53
N ASP A 118 -17.88 -17.44 -7.47
CA ASP A 118 -16.69 -18.19 -7.85
C ASP A 118 -15.56 -17.26 -8.32
N GLU A 119 -15.88 -16.33 -9.21
CA GLU A 119 -14.94 -15.34 -9.74
C GLU A 119 -14.36 -14.43 -8.63
N ILE A 120 -15.20 -13.92 -7.71
CA ILE A 120 -14.76 -13.04 -6.63
C ILE A 120 -13.85 -13.80 -5.67
N MET A 121 -14.19 -15.04 -5.32
CA MET A 121 -13.39 -15.86 -4.43
C MET A 121 -12.01 -16.20 -5.02
N VAL A 122 -11.92 -16.43 -6.33
CA VAL A 122 -10.63 -16.60 -7.03
C VAL A 122 -9.79 -15.32 -6.93
N ARG A 123 -10.38 -14.15 -7.16
CA ARG A 123 -9.68 -12.86 -7.03
C ARG A 123 -9.22 -12.61 -5.59
N MET A 124 -10.07 -12.88 -4.60
CA MET A 124 -9.73 -12.77 -3.19
C MET A 124 -8.55 -13.67 -2.84
N MET A 125 -8.59 -14.92 -3.29
CA MET A 125 -7.52 -15.86 -3.05
C MET A 125 -6.19 -15.42 -3.64
N ASN A 126 -6.19 -14.90 -4.88
CA ASN A 126 -4.99 -14.38 -5.52
C ASN A 126 -4.39 -13.19 -4.75
N LEU A 127 -5.24 -12.30 -4.22
CA LEU A 127 -4.78 -11.20 -3.37
C LEU A 127 -4.18 -11.71 -2.07
N LEU A 128 -4.88 -12.58 -1.34
CA LEU A 128 -4.39 -13.13 -0.08
C LEU A 128 -3.09 -13.92 -0.29
N GLU A 129 -2.95 -14.63 -1.41
CA GLU A 129 -1.70 -15.28 -1.78
C GLU A 129 -0.57 -14.28 -1.95
N SER A 130 -0.81 -13.13 -2.60
CA SER A 130 0.22 -12.11 -2.82
C SER A 130 0.81 -11.58 -1.52
N VAL A 131 -0.02 -11.47 -0.46
CA VAL A 131 0.37 -10.97 0.86
C VAL A 131 0.63 -12.06 1.89
N SER A 132 0.51 -13.34 1.52
CA SER A 132 0.53 -14.48 2.45
C SER A 132 1.80 -14.59 3.33
N ARG A 133 2.95 -14.08 2.84
CA ARG A 133 4.21 -14.03 3.59
C ARG A 133 4.34 -12.83 4.53
N ARG A 134 3.42 -11.89 4.47
CA ARG A 134 3.43 -10.68 5.30
C ARG A 134 2.40 -10.83 6.41
N ALA A 135 2.86 -11.34 7.56
CA ALA A 135 1.99 -11.65 8.70
C ALA A 135 1.16 -10.43 9.17
N SER A 136 1.70 -9.21 9.03
CA SER A 136 1.01 -7.97 9.36
C SER A 136 -0.27 -7.77 8.56
N TYR A 137 -0.26 -8.00 7.23
CA TYR A 137 -1.45 -7.86 6.40
C TYR A 137 -2.52 -8.92 6.71
N LEU A 138 -2.10 -10.18 6.95
CA LEU A 138 -3.04 -11.22 7.34
C LEU A 138 -3.66 -10.92 8.72
N ALA A 139 -2.86 -10.41 9.67
CA ALA A 139 -3.36 -9.99 10.98
C ALA A 139 -4.37 -8.86 10.85
N LEU A 140 -4.00 -7.81 10.11
CA LEU A 140 -4.81 -6.65 9.87
C LEU A 140 -6.19 -7.00 9.30
N LEU A 141 -6.22 -7.79 8.21
CA LEU A 141 -7.47 -8.22 7.59
C LEU A 141 -8.31 -9.12 8.52
N SER A 142 -7.67 -9.84 9.45
CA SER A 142 -8.37 -10.70 10.43
C SER A 142 -8.97 -9.90 11.59
N GLU A 143 -8.34 -8.81 11.99
CA GLU A 143 -8.71 -8.03 13.18
C GLU A 143 -9.77 -6.96 12.88
N TYR A 144 -9.91 -6.53 11.61
CA TYR A 144 -10.80 -5.45 11.22
C TYR A 144 -11.88 -5.90 10.21
N PRO A 145 -13.05 -6.40 10.67
CA PRO A 145 -14.12 -6.90 9.80
C PRO A 145 -14.63 -5.86 8.78
N HIS A 146 -14.66 -4.56 9.14
CA HIS A 146 -15.10 -3.50 8.24
C HIS A 146 -14.16 -3.34 7.04
N VAL A 147 -12.87 -3.62 7.23
CA VAL A 147 -11.88 -3.63 6.16
C VAL A 147 -12.12 -4.77 5.19
N MET A 148 -12.42 -5.95 5.72
CA MET A 148 -12.75 -7.12 4.92
C MET A 148 -14.00 -6.86 4.06
N SER A 149 -15.02 -6.22 4.60
CA SER A 149 -16.22 -5.82 3.85
C SER A 149 -15.89 -4.88 2.68
N ARG A 150 -15.09 -3.83 2.94
CA ARG A 150 -14.63 -2.91 1.88
C ARG A 150 -13.78 -3.63 0.82
N LEU A 151 -12.89 -4.51 1.27
CA LEU A 151 -12.03 -5.29 0.37
C LEU A 151 -12.85 -6.19 -0.54
N VAL A 152 -13.87 -6.90 -0.02
CA VAL A 152 -14.78 -7.72 -0.81
C VAL A 152 -15.54 -6.88 -1.83
N GLN A 153 -16.07 -5.72 -1.42
CA GLN A 153 -16.75 -4.79 -2.33
C GLN A 153 -15.82 -4.32 -3.45
N PHE A 154 -14.59 -3.94 -3.12
CA PHE A 154 -13.58 -3.52 -4.08
C PHE A 154 -13.24 -4.63 -5.08
N ILE A 155 -12.93 -5.83 -4.61
CA ILE A 155 -12.61 -7.01 -5.44
C ILE A 155 -13.77 -7.37 -6.37
N ALA A 156 -15.00 -7.28 -5.87
CA ALA A 156 -16.18 -7.52 -6.66
C ALA A 156 -16.41 -6.45 -7.73
N ALA A 157 -16.14 -5.20 -7.42
CA ALA A 157 -16.36 -4.08 -8.32
C ALA A 157 -15.33 -4.00 -9.45
N SER A 158 -14.03 -4.30 -9.17
CA SER A 158 -12.96 -4.09 -10.14
C SER A 158 -11.96 -5.25 -10.21
N LYS A 159 -11.94 -5.94 -11.36
CA LYS A 159 -10.90 -6.93 -11.69
C LYS A 159 -9.55 -6.24 -11.84
N TRP A 160 -9.50 -5.15 -12.60
CA TRP A 160 -8.30 -4.37 -12.83
C TRP A 160 -7.74 -3.83 -11.50
N GLY A 161 -8.60 -3.26 -10.66
CA GLY A 161 -8.21 -2.76 -9.34
C GLY A 161 -7.63 -3.86 -8.44
N THR A 162 -8.21 -5.07 -8.48
CA THR A 162 -7.68 -6.22 -7.75
C THR A 162 -6.28 -6.60 -8.23
N GLU A 163 -6.05 -6.67 -9.53
CA GLU A 163 -4.74 -6.96 -10.13
C GLU A 163 -3.72 -5.85 -9.80
N TYR A 164 -4.18 -4.60 -9.76
CA TYR A 164 -3.37 -3.46 -9.35
C TYR A 164 -2.93 -3.56 -7.88
N LEU A 165 -3.87 -3.89 -6.99
CA LEU A 165 -3.60 -4.09 -5.57
C LEU A 165 -2.66 -5.29 -5.30
N ILE A 166 -2.78 -6.37 -6.09
CA ILE A 166 -1.85 -7.52 -6.04
C ILE A 166 -0.42 -7.11 -6.38
N LYS A 167 -0.24 -6.20 -7.34
CA LYS A 167 1.07 -5.67 -7.72
C LYS A 167 1.62 -4.66 -6.72
N HIS A 168 0.75 -3.94 -6.04
CA HIS A 168 1.07 -2.87 -5.10
C HIS A 168 0.42 -3.10 -3.71
N PRO A 169 0.84 -4.14 -2.96
CA PRO A 169 0.15 -4.54 -1.73
C PRO A 169 0.18 -3.50 -0.60
N HIS A 170 1.09 -2.52 -0.65
CA HIS A 170 1.13 -1.41 0.32
C HIS A 170 -0.12 -0.53 0.27
N LEU A 171 -0.84 -0.51 -0.87
CA LEU A 171 -2.11 0.20 -1.02
C LEU A 171 -3.26 -0.38 -0.17
N LEU A 172 -3.06 -1.56 0.43
CA LEU A 172 -3.99 -2.08 1.44
C LEU A 172 -4.11 -1.13 2.65
N ASP A 173 -3.06 -0.40 2.99
CA ASP A 173 -3.08 0.57 4.09
C ASP A 173 -4.05 1.72 3.78
N ASP A 174 -4.13 2.16 2.53
CA ASP A 174 -5.06 3.22 2.09
C ASP A 174 -6.52 2.75 2.10
N LEU A 175 -6.77 1.46 1.85
CA LEU A 175 -8.09 0.86 2.00
C LEU A 175 -8.58 0.87 3.46
N LEU A 176 -7.64 0.82 4.43
CA LEU A 176 -7.91 0.81 5.87
C LEU A 176 -8.25 2.16 6.42
N THR A 177 -7.42 3.16 6.10
CA THR A 177 -7.49 4.49 6.71
C THR A 177 -8.69 5.28 6.23
N GLY A 178 -9.31 4.87 5.11
CA GLY A 178 -10.34 5.63 4.44
C GLY A 178 -9.75 6.87 3.75
N GLN A 179 -10.55 7.52 2.93
CA GLN A 179 -10.14 8.78 2.31
C GLN A 179 -9.82 9.82 3.39
N GLY A 180 -8.69 10.49 3.25
CA GLY A 180 -8.25 11.53 4.17
C GLY A 180 -9.28 12.64 4.35
N GLN A 181 -9.04 13.49 5.34
CA GLN A 181 -9.92 14.56 5.82
C GLN A 181 -10.34 15.59 4.73
N TYR A 182 -9.67 15.57 3.57
CA TYR A 182 -9.95 16.45 2.42
C TYR A 182 -10.06 15.64 1.13
N SER A 183 -11.21 15.75 0.49
CA SER A 183 -11.41 15.25 -0.87
C SER A 183 -10.90 16.27 -1.89
N PRO A 184 -10.24 15.83 -2.99
CA PRO A 184 -9.87 16.75 -4.07
C PRO A 184 -11.07 17.52 -4.67
N GLU A 185 -12.28 17.01 -4.54
CA GLU A 185 -13.49 17.67 -5.06
C GLU A 185 -13.91 18.86 -4.21
N ASP A 186 -13.70 18.79 -2.90
CA ASP A 186 -14.14 19.84 -1.97
C ASP A 186 -13.21 21.06 -2.05
N HIS A 187 -11.88 20.80 -2.11
CA HIS A 187 -10.85 21.83 -2.15
C HIS A 187 -9.69 21.41 -3.05
N PRO A 188 -9.85 21.39 -4.40
CA PRO A 188 -8.87 20.84 -5.31
C PRO A 188 -7.49 21.53 -5.24
N GLU A 189 -7.45 22.86 -5.19
CA GLU A 189 -6.18 23.60 -5.12
C GLU A 189 -5.41 23.25 -3.85
N LEU A 190 -6.08 23.30 -2.69
CA LEU A 190 -5.47 23.00 -1.39
C LEU A 190 -4.99 21.53 -1.30
N TYR A 191 -5.73 20.61 -1.90
CA TYR A 191 -5.35 19.20 -1.94
C TYR A 191 -4.03 19.00 -2.70
N TRP A 192 -3.94 19.52 -3.92
CA TRP A 192 -2.77 19.35 -4.77
C TRP A 192 -1.55 20.13 -4.27
N GLU A 193 -1.74 21.31 -3.68
CA GLU A 193 -0.67 22.06 -3.02
C GLU A 193 -0.11 21.29 -1.81
N ARG A 194 -0.97 20.74 -0.97
CA ARG A 194 -0.57 19.92 0.17
C ARG A 194 0.17 18.66 -0.28
N LEU A 195 -0.37 17.90 -1.24
CA LEU A 195 0.26 16.71 -1.79
C LEU A 195 1.65 17.03 -2.38
N ARG A 196 1.78 18.16 -3.09
CA ARG A 196 3.07 18.66 -3.59
C ARG A 196 4.04 18.92 -2.44
N ALA A 197 3.62 19.59 -1.38
CA ALA A 197 4.47 19.90 -0.24
C ALA A 197 4.93 18.63 0.49
N GLU A 198 4.01 17.68 0.76
CA GLU A 198 4.31 16.40 1.38
C GLU A 198 5.27 15.57 0.51
N THR A 199 5.05 15.52 -0.81
CA THR A 199 5.92 14.81 -1.75
C THR A 199 7.31 15.44 -1.81
N ASN A 200 7.41 16.78 -1.75
CA ASN A 200 8.71 17.46 -1.73
C ASN A 200 9.53 17.09 -0.49
N ILE A 201 8.91 16.98 0.69
CA ILE A 201 9.60 16.52 1.91
C ILE A 201 10.18 15.12 1.70
N LEU A 202 9.39 14.18 1.17
CA LEU A 202 9.86 12.81 0.88
C LEU A 202 10.99 12.77 -0.15
N LEU A 203 10.94 13.64 -1.16
CA LEU A 203 11.98 13.76 -2.17
C LEU A 203 13.26 14.37 -1.60
N ASP A 204 13.16 15.35 -0.70
CA ASP A 204 14.31 15.94 -0.01
C ASP A 204 14.99 14.92 0.90
N ASP A 205 14.23 14.17 1.71
CA ASP A 205 14.73 13.09 2.55
C ASP A 205 15.43 12.00 1.71
N ALA A 206 14.89 11.66 0.54
CA ALA A 206 15.49 10.70 -0.37
C ALA A 206 16.82 11.20 -0.94
N ILE A 207 17.00 12.48 -1.18
CA ILE A 207 18.22 13.09 -1.74
C ILE A 207 19.32 13.20 -0.66
N GLU A 208 19.02 13.47 0.58
CA GLU A 208 20.02 13.61 1.65
C GLU A 208 20.78 12.30 1.97
N GLN A 209 20.26 11.16 1.60
CA GLN A 209 20.82 9.84 1.92
C GLN A 209 21.91 9.29 0.96
N GLY A 210 22.31 9.94 -0.14
CA GLY A 210 23.42 9.54 -1.09
C GLY A 210 23.02 9.57 -2.57
N ASP A 211 23.41 8.73 -3.57
CA ASP A 211 23.13 8.83 -5.03
C ASP A 211 21.69 8.35 -5.36
N HIS A 212 20.74 9.23 -5.69
CA HIS A 212 19.38 9.14 -5.26
C HIS A 212 18.31 9.32 -6.33
N THR A 213 18.69 9.28 -7.60
CA THR A 213 17.76 9.31 -8.72
C THR A 213 16.74 8.16 -8.61
N ASP A 214 17.18 6.97 -8.24
CA ASP A 214 16.30 5.80 -8.11
C ASP A 214 15.32 5.95 -6.94
N GLN A 215 15.78 6.48 -5.80
CA GLN A 215 14.91 6.70 -4.63
C GLN A 215 13.89 7.82 -4.89
N ALA A 216 14.30 8.91 -5.53
CA ALA A 216 13.38 9.96 -5.95
C ALA A 216 12.32 9.45 -6.94
N MET A 217 12.72 8.60 -7.89
CA MET A 217 11.80 7.93 -8.81
C MET A 217 10.82 7.01 -8.06
N ASP A 218 11.27 6.30 -7.03
CA ASP A 218 10.42 5.42 -6.23
C ASP A 218 9.40 6.22 -5.41
N VAL A 219 9.78 7.38 -4.85
CA VAL A 219 8.84 8.31 -4.18
C VAL A 219 7.75 8.75 -5.17
N LEU A 220 8.13 9.23 -6.35
CA LEU A 220 7.16 9.67 -7.36
C LEU A 220 6.23 8.52 -7.82
N ARG A 221 6.77 7.31 -8.00
CA ARG A 221 5.97 6.13 -8.34
C ARG A 221 4.99 5.78 -7.22
N GLN A 222 5.43 5.84 -5.95
CA GLN A 222 4.58 5.55 -4.81
C GLN A 222 3.42 6.55 -4.72
N VAL A 223 3.69 7.85 -4.84
CA VAL A 223 2.66 8.89 -4.87
C VAL A 223 1.67 8.65 -6.03
N HIS A 224 2.19 8.36 -7.22
CA HIS A 224 1.35 8.04 -8.37
C HIS A 224 0.46 6.81 -8.10
N HIS A 225 1.00 5.73 -7.53
CA HIS A 225 0.22 4.53 -7.24
C HIS A 225 -0.84 4.76 -6.18
N THR A 226 -0.51 5.50 -5.11
CA THR A 226 -1.46 5.84 -4.04
C THR A 226 -2.61 6.69 -4.58
N GLU A 227 -2.32 7.78 -5.29
CA GLU A 227 -3.34 8.69 -5.83
C GLU A 227 -4.22 8.03 -6.90
N THR A 228 -3.61 7.20 -7.75
CA THR A 228 -4.35 6.37 -8.72
C THR A 228 -5.33 5.42 -8.02
N PHE A 229 -4.88 4.77 -6.95
CA PHE A 229 -5.70 3.84 -6.17
C PHE A 229 -6.82 4.56 -5.42
N LEU A 230 -6.54 5.71 -4.78
CA LEU A 230 -7.54 6.53 -4.10
C LEU A 230 -8.59 7.06 -5.10
N THR A 231 -8.18 7.41 -6.31
CA THR A 231 -9.10 7.80 -7.38
C THR A 231 -10.02 6.65 -7.77
N LEU A 232 -9.48 5.43 -7.89
CA LEU A 232 -10.28 4.23 -8.18
C LEU A 232 -11.25 3.91 -7.04
N LEU A 233 -10.83 3.99 -5.78
CA LEU A 233 -11.74 3.81 -4.65
C LEU A 233 -12.91 4.81 -4.69
N ALA A 234 -12.61 6.06 -5.03
CA ALA A 234 -13.62 7.10 -5.17
C ALA A 234 -14.60 6.83 -6.31
N GLU A 235 -14.11 6.42 -7.50
CA GLU A 235 -14.94 6.02 -8.65
C GLU A 235 -15.87 4.86 -8.31
N LEU A 236 -15.36 3.88 -7.57
CA LEU A 236 -16.15 2.70 -7.16
C LEU A 236 -17.09 2.98 -5.97
N GLY A 237 -17.07 4.19 -5.41
CA GLY A 237 -17.88 4.55 -4.23
C GLY A 237 -17.44 3.82 -2.95
N ILE A 238 -16.22 3.27 -2.89
CA ILE A 238 -15.73 2.56 -1.72
C ILE A 238 -15.40 3.56 -0.61
N GLY A 239 -16.19 3.51 0.48
CA GLY A 239 -16.04 4.42 1.61
C GLY A 239 -16.63 5.81 1.39
N ARG A 240 -17.46 6.00 0.36
CA ARG A 240 -18.18 7.25 0.03
C ARG A 240 -19.69 6.98 -0.10
N GLU A 241 -20.48 8.05 0.03
CA GLU A 241 -21.92 7.98 -0.21
C GLU A 241 -22.23 7.87 -1.71
N GLU A 242 -21.47 8.59 -2.55
CA GLU A 242 -21.64 8.59 -4.01
C GLU A 242 -20.34 8.26 -4.75
N PRO A 243 -20.42 7.46 -5.82
CA PRO A 243 -19.28 7.23 -6.72
C PRO A 243 -18.82 8.51 -7.40
N LEU A 244 -17.51 8.61 -7.67
CA LEU A 244 -16.96 9.75 -8.41
C LEU A 244 -17.33 9.64 -9.88
N PRO A 245 -17.90 10.70 -10.52
CA PRO A 245 -18.18 10.72 -11.95
C PRO A 245 -16.90 10.59 -12.79
N ILE A 246 -17.03 9.98 -13.98
CA ILE A 246 -15.87 9.67 -14.85
C ILE A 246 -15.11 10.91 -15.28
N GLU A 247 -15.77 12.04 -15.47
CA GLU A 247 -15.13 13.32 -15.80
C GLU A 247 -14.20 13.76 -14.68
N LYS A 248 -14.62 13.57 -13.42
CA LYS A 248 -13.81 13.89 -12.24
C LYS A 248 -12.66 12.90 -12.03
N VAL A 249 -12.82 11.65 -12.43
CA VAL A 249 -11.74 10.66 -12.46
C VAL A 249 -10.65 11.14 -13.42
N SER A 250 -11.01 11.54 -14.64
CA SER A 250 -10.07 12.02 -15.64
C SER A 250 -9.40 13.35 -15.22
N ASP A 251 -10.14 14.26 -14.59
CA ASP A 251 -9.59 15.49 -14.00
C ASP A 251 -8.52 15.18 -12.95
N ARG A 252 -8.79 14.24 -12.02
CA ARG A 252 -7.83 13.82 -10.98
C ARG A 252 -6.57 13.19 -11.58
N LEU A 253 -6.73 12.26 -12.51
CA LEU A 253 -5.59 11.59 -13.15
C LEU A 253 -4.74 12.59 -13.95
N SER A 254 -5.36 13.57 -14.60
CA SER A 254 -4.64 14.62 -15.32
C SER A 254 -3.89 15.56 -14.36
N ALA A 255 -4.51 15.97 -13.26
CA ALA A 255 -3.86 16.78 -12.23
C ALA A 255 -2.68 16.03 -11.55
N LEU A 256 -2.83 14.72 -11.34
CA LEU A 256 -1.75 13.87 -10.86
C LEU A 256 -0.58 13.81 -11.84
N ALA A 257 -0.86 13.66 -13.15
CA ALA A 257 0.17 13.68 -14.18
C ALA A 257 0.92 15.03 -14.21
N ASP A 258 0.20 16.13 -14.13
CA ASP A 258 0.79 17.49 -14.06
C ASP A 258 1.69 17.64 -12.81
N LEU A 259 1.24 17.17 -11.66
CA LEU A 259 2.01 17.18 -10.42
C LEU A 259 3.32 16.40 -10.56
N ILE A 260 3.24 15.14 -11.01
CA ILE A 260 4.40 14.24 -11.13
C ILE A 260 5.41 14.79 -12.16
N LEU A 261 4.95 15.27 -13.33
CA LEU A 261 5.81 15.87 -14.34
C LEU A 261 6.50 17.13 -13.80
N GLY A 262 5.75 18.00 -13.10
CA GLY A 262 6.31 19.21 -12.48
C GLY A 262 7.38 18.88 -11.45
N LEU A 263 7.12 17.96 -10.52
CA LEU A 263 8.09 17.53 -9.51
C LEU A 263 9.33 16.88 -10.14
N ALA A 264 9.15 16.04 -11.16
CA ALA A 264 10.27 15.41 -11.86
C ALA A 264 11.18 16.47 -12.51
N LEU A 265 10.61 17.47 -13.19
CA LEU A 265 11.38 18.56 -13.79
C LEU A 265 12.12 19.41 -12.75
N GLU A 266 11.47 19.76 -11.64
CA GLU A 266 12.07 20.51 -10.55
C GLU A 266 13.28 19.76 -9.94
N ARG A 267 13.23 18.43 -9.87
CA ARG A 267 14.31 17.61 -9.32
C ARG A 267 15.46 17.37 -10.30
N VAL A 268 15.18 17.27 -11.59
CA VAL A 268 16.19 17.04 -12.62
C VAL A 268 16.95 18.32 -12.98
N TRP A 269 16.29 19.47 -12.98
CA TRP A 269 16.84 20.74 -13.42
C TRP A 269 18.17 21.15 -12.77
N PRO A 270 18.34 21.10 -11.42
CA PRO A 270 19.61 21.49 -10.77
C PRO A 270 20.81 20.68 -11.27
N SER A 271 20.61 19.38 -11.50
CA SER A 271 21.67 18.50 -12.01
C SER A 271 22.06 18.84 -13.44
N ILE A 272 21.07 19.15 -14.28
CA ILE A 272 21.31 19.59 -15.67
C ILE A 272 22.00 20.95 -15.68
N ALA A 273 21.50 21.92 -14.90
CA ALA A 273 22.09 23.24 -14.79
C ALA A 273 23.55 23.18 -14.36
N LYS A 274 23.88 22.36 -13.36
CA LYS A 274 25.25 22.12 -12.92
C LYS A 274 26.12 21.52 -14.04
N LYS A 275 25.62 20.49 -14.72
CA LYS A 275 26.35 19.80 -15.80
C LYS A 275 26.70 20.74 -16.96
N TYR A 276 25.79 21.64 -17.32
CA TYR A 276 25.94 22.55 -18.45
C TYR A 276 26.36 23.97 -18.03
N GLN A 277 26.72 24.20 -16.77
CA GLN A 277 27.13 25.50 -16.21
C GLN A 277 26.09 26.61 -16.41
N LEU A 278 24.82 26.25 -16.31
CA LEU A 278 23.69 27.16 -16.35
C LEU A 278 23.38 27.70 -14.95
N ASP A 279 22.68 28.82 -14.86
CA ASP A 279 22.19 29.31 -13.59
C ASP A 279 21.09 28.38 -13.06
N ALA A 280 21.34 27.65 -11.97
CA ALA A 280 20.40 26.74 -11.37
C ALA A 280 19.13 27.43 -10.79
N LEU A 281 19.22 28.75 -10.52
CA LEU A 281 18.09 29.56 -10.04
C LEU A 281 17.25 30.11 -11.20
N ALA A 282 17.78 30.12 -12.40
CA ALA A 282 17.02 30.50 -13.56
C ALA A 282 15.98 29.44 -13.91
N LYS A 283 14.75 29.84 -14.15
CA LYS A 283 13.75 28.91 -14.69
C LYS A 283 14.20 28.42 -16.05
N PRO A 284 14.16 27.09 -16.30
CA PRO A 284 14.51 26.58 -17.62
C PRO A 284 13.53 27.15 -18.66
N LYS A 285 14.08 27.53 -19.81
CA LYS A 285 13.26 27.80 -20.98
C LYS A 285 12.83 26.48 -21.63
N PHE A 286 11.95 25.79 -20.93
CA PHE A 286 11.51 24.43 -21.24
C PHE A 286 10.01 24.33 -20.97
N ALA A 287 9.28 23.77 -21.92
CA ALA A 287 7.86 23.53 -21.79
C ALA A 287 7.52 22.07 -22.14
N VAL A 288 6.60 21.49 -21.39
CA VAL A 288 5.98 20.20 -21.70
C VAL A 288 4.59 20.49 -22.25
N ILE A 289 4.37 20.11 -23.49
CA ILE A 289 3.07 20.24 -24.15
C ILE A 289 2.39 18.89 -24.16
N ALA A 290 1.25 18.80 -23.51
CA ALA A 290 0.43 17.59 -23.47
C ALA A 290 -0.44 17.45 -24.72
N TYR A 291 -0.47 16.26 -25.28
CA TYR A 291 -1.33 15.86 -26.41
C TYR A 291 -2.23 14.69 -26.00
N GLY A 292 -3.01 14.20 -26.94
CA GLY A 292 -3.86 13.01 -26.75
C GLY A 292 -4.76 13.13 -25.53
N LYS A 293 -4.84 12.08 -24.75
CA LYS A 293 -5.72 12.01 -23.58
C LYS A 293 -5.31 12.95 -22.45
N LEU A 294 -4.00 13.19 -22.26
CA LEU A 294 -3.54 14.16 -21.26
C LEU A 294 -3.92 15.58 -21.69
N GLY A 295 -3.68 15.95 -22.96
CA GLY A 295 -4.04 17.27 -23.48
C GLY A 295 -5.53 17.55 -23.46
N GLY A 296 -6.36 16.52 -23.69
CA GLY A 296 -7.82 16.57 -23.62
C GLY A 296 -8.41 16.43 -22.22
N LYS A 297 -7.58 16.17 -21.20
CA LYS A 297 -8.02 15.78 -19.84
C LYS A 297 -8.95 14.58 -19.82
N GLU A 298 -8.60 13.56 -20.60
CA GLU A 298 -9.36 12.31 -20.76
C GLU A 298 -8.54 11.09 -20.32
N LEU A 299 -7.60 11.28 -19.36
CA LEU A 299 -6.77 10.19 -18.87
C LEU A 299 -7.60 9.11 -18.15
N GLY A 300 -7.30 7.86 -18.48
CA GLY A 300 -7.74 6.70 -17.73
C GLY A 300 -6.56 6.04 -16.98
N TYR A 301 -6.83 5.05 -16.15
CA TYR A 301 -5.85 4.39 -15.28
C TYR A 301 -4.65 3.74 -16.00
N ALA A 302 -4.84 3.30 -17.21
CA ALA A 302 -3.80 2.65 -18.02
C ALA A 302 -3.37 3.52 -19.22
N SER A 303 -3.67 4.82 -19.18
CA SER A 303 -3.26 5.75 -20.23
C SER A 303 -1.77 6.07 -20.09
N ASP A 304 -1.08 6.10 -21.20
CA ASP A 304 0.23 6.70 -21.34
C ASP A 304 0.13 8.24 -21.49
N LEU A 305 1.25 8.92 -21.34
CA LEU A 305 1.34 10.36 -21.45
C LEU A 305 1.95 10.73 -22.81
N ASP A 306 1.13 11.28 -23.70
CA ASP A 306 1.59 11.85 -24.96
C ASP A 306 2.11 13.27 -24.71
N VAL A 307 3.42 13.45 -24.67
CA VAL A 307 4.04 14.76 -24.39
C VAL A 307 5.10 15.14 -25.42
N VAL A 308 5.20 16.42 -25.72
CA VAL A 308 6.25 17.01 -26.53
C VAL A 308 7.03 18.02 -25.68
N PHE A 309 8.34 17.94 -25.75
CA PHE A 309 9.24 18.85 -25.06
C PHE A 309 9.68 19.97 -25.99
N LEU A 310 9.46 21.22 -25.57
CA LEU A 310 9.94 22.41 -26.26
C LEU A 310 10.99 23.10 -25.40
N TYR A 311 12.07 23.54 -26.03
CA TYR A 311 13.18 24.23 -25.34
C TYR A 311 13.76 25.31 -26.28
N ASP A 312 14.35 26.37 -25.69
CA ASP A 312 15.04 27.44 -26.38
C ASP A 312 16.55 27.41 -26.06
#